data_77f94b3f5f5f0d7a4deedd39f0ad3c70
#
_entry.id   77f94b3f5f5f0d7a4deedd39f0ad3c70
#
_cell.length_a   1.000
_cell.length_b   1.000
_cell.length_c   1.000
_cell.angle_alpha   90.00
_cell.angle_beta   90.00
_cell.angle_gamma   90.00
#
_symmetry.space_group_name_H-M   'P 1'
#
loop_
_entity.id
_entity.type
_entity.pdbx_description
1 polymer ?
#
loop_
_entity_poly.entity_id
_entity_poly.type
_entity_poly.pdbx_seq_one_letter_code
_entity_poly.pdbx_strand_id
1 'polypeptide(L)'
;MKAKSRAVLGQISDMDLRLLRVFRAVVDCGGMAAAELELNIGTSTVSRHIKDLETRLGLTLCRRGRAGFALTPEGEKIYAQTAQLLAATEAFRSSVDEIHQRMGGQLHVAMFDKTASNPQCHIA
;
A
#
# COMPACT_ATOMS: atom_id res chain seq x y z
N MET A 1 -6.06 -28.22 -11.66
CA MET A 1 -5.92 -27.86 -11.68
C MET A 1 -5.62 -27.16 -12.02
N LYS A 2 -5.39 -26.97 -12.48
CA LYS A 2 -5.07 -26.34 -12.80
C LYS A 2 -5.42 -25.23 -12.98
N ALA A 3 -6.06 -25.05 -13.59
CA ALA A 3 -6.55 -23.75 -13.69
C ALA A 3 -6.43 -23.02 -12.48
N LYS A 4 -6.54 -23.72 -11.54
CA LYS A 4 -6.35 -23.17 -10.38
C LYS A 4 -5.07 -22.72 -10.16
N SER A 5 -4.17 -23.16 -10.77
CA SER A 5 -2.83 -22.69 -10.55
C SER A 5 -2.59 -21.33 -11.15
N ARG A 6 -3.50 -20.86 -11.97
CA ARG A 6 -3.35 -19.52 -12.54
C ARG A 6 -3.67 -18.47 -11.49
N ALA A 7 -2.72 -17.59 -11.24
CA ALA A 7 -2.91 -16.54 -10.27
C ALA A 7 -3.88 -15.47 -10.81
N VAL A 8 -4.78 -15.02 -9.96
CA VAL A 8 -5.73 -13.98 -10.35
C VAL A 8 -5.00 -12.67 -10.61
N LEU A 9 -4.06 -12.31 -9.73
CA LEU A 9 -3.38 -11.05 -9.86
C LEU A 9 -2.26 -11.05 -10.88
N GLY A 10 -1.59 -12.17 -11.03
CA GLY A 10 -0.38 -12.18 -11.81
C GLY A 10 0.72 -11.42 -11.10
N GLN A 11 0.95 -10.20 -11.52
CA GLN A 11 1.96 -9.36 -10.89
C GLN A 11 1.31 -8.25 -10.10
N ILE A 12 2.01 -7.82 -9.07
CA ILE A 12 1.56 -6.69 -8.25
C ILE A 12 2.17 -5.42 -8.83
N SER A 13 1.32 -4.50 -9.23
CA SER A 13 1.76 -3.24 -9.82
C SER A 13 1.76 -2.12 -8.78
N ASP A 14 2.34 -0.99 -9.15
CA ASP A 14 2.30 0.19 -8.30
C ASP A 14 0.87 0.62 -8.02
N MET A 15 0.01 0.52 -9.03
CA MET A 15 -1.39 0.86 -8.85
C MET A 15 -2.05 -0.08 -7.84
N ASP A 16 -1.71 -1.36 -7.89
CA ASP A 16 -2.26 -2.31 -6.93
C ASP A 16 -1.88 -1.89 -5.51
N LEU A 17 -0.63 -1.50 -5.30
CA LEU A 17 -0.19 -1.06 -3.99
C LEU A 17 -0.92 0.20 -3.55
N ARG A 18 -1.16 1.11 -4.47
CA ARG A 18 -1.91 2.33 -4.14
C ARG A 18 -3.33 1.99 -3.72
N LEU A 19 -3.97 1.09 -4.46
CA LEU A 19 -5.33 0.67 -4.13
C LEU A 19 -5.39 0.01 -2.76
N LEU A 20 -4.37 -0.78 -2.43
CA LEU A 20 -4.31 -1.41 -1.11
C LEU A 20 -4.13 -0.39 0.00
N ARG A 21 -3.35 0.67 -0.24
CA ARG A 21 -3.20 1.71 0.76
C ARG A 21 -4.52 2.44 0.99
N VAL A 22 -5.27 2.68 -0.08
CA VAL A 22 -6.58 3.30 0.05
C VAL A 22 -7.50 2.40 0.86
N PHE A 23 -7.49 1.11 0.54
CA PHE A 23 -8.33 0.16 1.25
C PHE A 23 -7.99 0.14 2.74
N ARG A 24 -6.72 0.10 3.07
CA ARG A 24 -6.32 0.10 4.48
C ARG A 24 -6.80 1.35 5.19
N ALA A 25 -6.67 2.52 4.54
CA ALA A 25 -7.10 3.76 5.15
C ALA A 25 -8.60 3.76 5.39
N VAL A 26 -9.37 3.24 4.44
CA VAL A 26 -10.82 3.18 4.59
C VAL A 26 -11.20 2.32 5.78
N VAL A 27 -10.56 1.17 5.93
CA VAL A 27 -10.85 0.28 7.04
C VAL A 27 -10.46 0.92 8.36
N ASP A 28 -9.26 1.49 8.41
CA ASP A 28 -8.75 2.08 9.65
C ASP A 28 -9.58 3.29 10.08
N CYS A 29 -10.08 4.05 9.13
CA CYS A 29 -10.89 5.23 9.45
C CYS A 29 -12.35 4.91 9.69
N GLY A 30 -12.77 3.71 9.32
CA GLY A 30 -14.14 3.29 9.57
C GLY A 30 -15.11 3.60 8.45
N GLY A 31 -14.63 4.03 7.30
CA GLY A 31 -15.49 4.29 6.16
C GLY A 31 -14.83 5.17 5.12
N MET A 32 -15.51 5.31 4.01
CA MET A 32 -14.92 6.03 2.88
C MET A 32 -14.89 7.53 3.10
N ALA A 33 -15.95 8.07 3.71
CA ALA A 33 -15.96 9.50 3.98
C ALA A 33 -14.91 9.88 5.01
N ALA A 34 -14.71 9.05 6.01
CA ALA A 34 -13.69 9.32 7.02
C ALA A 34 -12.29 9.25 6.44
N ALA A 35 -12.09 8.37 5.46
CA ALA A 35 -10.78 8.23 4.84
C ALA A 35 -10.44 9.41 3.94
N GLU A 36 -11.41 10.20 3.57
CA GLU A 36 -11.18 11.34 2.69
C GLU A 36 -10.13 12.30 3.25
N LEU A 37 -10.22 12.56 4.54
CA LEU A 37 -9.26 13.46 5.17
C LEU A 37 -7.87 12.83 5.22
N GLU A 38 -7.82 11.56 5.55
CA GLU A 38 -6.56 10.85 5.65
C GLU A 38 -5.84 10.80 4.31
N LEU A 39 -6.59 10.54 3.25
CA LEU A 39 -6.02 10.34 1.94
C LEU A 39 -5.93 11.62 1.12
N ASN A 40 -6.63 12.65 1.54
CA ASN A 40 -6.66 13.93 0.85
C ASN A 40 -7.20 13.77 -0.58
N ILE A 41 -8.21 12.94 -0.74
CA ILE A 41 -8.93 12.79 -2.01
C ILE A 41 -10.41 12.70 -1.70
N GLY A 42 -11.24 13.02 -2.67
CA GLY A 42 -12.68 13.04 -2.47
C GLY A 42 -13.27 11.67 -2.23
N THR A 43 -14.42 11.65 -1.57
CA THR A 43 -15.10 10.40 -1.25
C THR A 43 -15.42 9.58 -2.50
N SER A 44 -15.84 10.24 -3.57
CA SER A 44 -16.17 9.50 -4.79
C SER A 44 -14.93 8.84 -5.39
N THR A 45 -13.76 9.48 -5.26
CA THR A 45 -12.52 8.89 -5.72
C THR A 45 -12.14 7.70 -4.87
N VAL A 46 -12.29 7.84 -3.53
CA VAL A 46 -12.03 6.73 -2.63
C VAL A 46 -12.91 5.54 -3.00
N SER A 47 -14.19 5.80 -3.21
CA SER A 47 -15.14 4.74 -3.55
C SER A 47 -14.74 4.06 -4.86
N ARG A 48 -14.30 4.83 -5.84
CA ARG A 48 -13.88 4.25 -7.11
C ARG A 48 -12.64 3.40 -6.94
N HIS A 49 -11.69 3.85 -6.13
CA HIS A 49 -10.49 3.06 -5.87
C HIS A 49 -10.83 1.72 -5.22
N ILE A 50 -11.78 1.73 -4.29
CA ILE A 50 -12.20 0.49 -3.65
C ILE A 50 -12.85 -0.43 -4.68
N LYS A 51 -13.68 0.12 -5.55
CA LYS A 51 -14.31 -0.66 -6.58
C LYS A 51 -13.30 -1.25 -7.55
N ASP A 52 -12.31 -0.44 -7.90
CA ASP A 52 -11.24 -0.90 -8.78
C ASP A 52 -10.48 -2.04 -8.13
N LEU A 53 -10.22 -1.93 -6.84
CA LEU A 53 -9.52 -2.99 -6.12
C LEU A 53 -10.35 -4.26 -6.10
N GLU A 54 -11.64 -4.13 -5.82
CA GLU A 54 -12.52 -5.30 -5.82
C GLU A 54 -12.53 -5.98 -7.17
N THR A 55 -12.56 -5.19 -8.24
CA THR A 55 -12.53 -5.73 -9.59
C THR A 55 -11.20 -6.43 -9.84
N ARG A 56 -10.12 -5.80 -9.44
CA ARG A 56 -8.79 -6.35 -9.62
C ARG A 56 -8.63 -7.70 -8.93
N LEU A 57 -9.14 -7.80 -7.70
CA LEU A 57 -9.00 -9.01 -6.90
C LEU A 57 -10.09 -10.04 -7.20
N GLY A 58 -11.18 -9.61 -7.84
CA GLY A 58 -12.29 -10.51 -8.06
C GLY A 58 -13.04 -10.85 -6.79
N LEU A 59 -13.02 -9.94 -5.82
CA LEU A 59 -13.65 -10.16 -4.52
C LEU A 59 -14.44 -8.92 -4.11
N THR A 60 -15.49 -9.15 -3.32
CA THR A 60 -16.17 -8.05 -2.67
C THR A 60 -15.54 -7.89 -1.29
N LEU A 61 -14.99 -6.71 -1.04
CA LEU A 61 -14.23 -6.48 0.17
C LEU A 61 -15.04 -5.81 1.27
N CYS A 62 -15.99 -4.96 0.90
CA CYS A 62 -16.74 -4.23 1.89
C CYS A 62 -18.17 -4.02 1.44
N ARG A 63 -19.03 -3.74 2.41
CA ARG A 63 -20.43 -3.46 2.17
C ARG A 63 -20.81 -2.20 2.89
N ARG A 64 -21.74 -1.46 2.31
CA ARG A 64 -22.30 -0.29 2.94
C ARG A 64 -23.80 -0.48 3.07
N GLY A 65 -24.33 -0.06 4.17
CA GLY A 65 -25.76 -0.17 4.37
C GLY A 65 -26.17 0.72 5.53
N ARG A 66 -27.35 0.49 6.04
CA ARG A 66 -27.86 1.30 7.13
C ARG A 66 -26.98 1.23 8.35
N ALA A 67 -26.38 0.08 8.59
CA ALA A 67 -25.51 -0.09 9.73
C ALA A 67 -24.15 0.57 9.51
N GLY A 68 -23.89 1.07 8.30
CA GLY A 68 -22.64 1.72 8.01
C GLY A 68 -21.71 0.81 7.22
N PHE A 69 -20.42 1.07 7.38
CA PHE A 69 -19.39 0.37 6.63
C PHE A 69 -19.00 -0.92 7.37
N ALA A 70 -18.83 -2.00 6.62
CA ALA A 70 -18.39 -3.26 7.19
C ALA A 70 -17.59 -4.04 6.17
N LEU A 71 -16.65 -4.84 6.64
CA LEU A 71 -15.87 -5.70 5.77
C LEU A 71 -16.59 -7.03 5.56
N THR A 72 -16.45 -7.58 4.36
CA THR A 72 -16.86 -8.96 4.12
C THR A 72 -15.82 -9.88 4.73
N PRO A 73 -16.11 -11.17 4.88
CA PRO A 73 -15.07 -12.11 5.33
C PRO A 73 -13.83 -12.08 4.44
N GLU A 74 -14.03 -11.94 3.12
CA GLU A 74 -12.91 -11.81 2.20
C GLU A 74 -12.15 -10.51 2.47
N GLY A 75 -12.91 -9.44 2.73
CA GLY A 75 -12.29 -8.15 3.03
C GLY A 75 -11.42 -8.21 4.26
N GLU A 76 -11.84 -8.95 5.28
CA GLU A 76 -11.05 -9.09 6.49
C GLU A 76 -9.73 -9.78 6.20
N LYS A 77 -9.77 -10.82 5.38
CA LYS A 77 -8.55 -11.54 5.02
C LYS A 77 -7.61 -10.66 4.21
N ILE A 78 -8.17 -9.93 3.25
CA ILE A 78 -7.36 -9.03 2.43
C ILE A 78 -6.78 -7.91 3.28
N TYR A 79 -7.57 -7.40 4.24
CA TYR A 79 -7.05 -6.36 5.12
C TYR A 79 -5.84 -6.86 5.91
N ALA A 80 -5.92 -8.07 6.45
CA ALA A 80 -4.81 -8.64 7.21
C ALA A 80 -3.56 -8.77 6.34
N GLN A 81 -3.73 -9.26 5.12
CA GLN A 81 -2.62 -9.38 4.20
C GLN A 81 -2.07 -8.02 3.80
N THR A 82 -2.97 -7.05 3.60
CA THR A 82 -2.55 -5.70 3.24
C THR A 82 -1.71 -5.09 4.35
N ALA A 83 -2.14 -5.27 5.60
CA ALA A 83 -1.39 -4.74 6.73
C ALA A 83 0.02 -5.34 6.78
N GLN A 84 0.13 -6.64 6.55
CA GLN A 84 1.43 -7.29 6.53
C GLN A 84 2.30 -6.78 5.40
N LEU A 85 1.71 -6.65 4.22
CA LEU A 85 2.45 -6.18 3.05
C LEU A 85 2.99 -4.78 3.26
N LEU A 86 2.13 -3.87 3.74
CA LEU A 86 2.54 -2.49 3.94
C LEU A 86 3.54 -2.37 5.08
N ALA A 87 3.40 -3.19 6.12
CA ALA A 87 4.39 -3.22 7.19
C ALA A 87 5.73 -3.67 6.67
N ALA A 88 5.73 -4.64 5.76
CA ALA A 88 6.98 -5.12 5.17
C ALA A 88 7.65 -4.03 4.34
N THR A 89 6.88 -3.23 3.61
CA THR A 89 7.47 -2.13 2.85
C THR A 89 8.09 -1.10 3.78
N GLU A 90 7.45 -0.82 4.91
CA GLU A 90 8.01 0.10 5.88
C GLU A 90 9.27 -0.45 6.53
N ALA A 91 9.27 -1.73 6.83
CA ALA A 91 10.44 -2.36 7.40
C ALA A 91 11.61 -2.31 6.42
N PHE A 92 11.32 -2.51 5.15
CA PHE A 92 12.34 -2.42 4.12
C PHE A 92 12.92 -1.01 4.06
N ARG A 93 12.06 -0.01 4.07
CA ARG A 93 12.51 1.38 4.01
C ARG A 93 13.36 1.72 5.22
N SER A 94 12.92 1.28 6.40
CA SER A 94 13.68 1.53 7.61
C SER A 94 15.04 0.86 7.58
N SER A 95 15.11 -0.34 7.02
CA SER A 95 16.38 -1.03 6.89
C SER A 95 17.35 -0.27 6.01
N VAL A 96 16.84 0.28 4.91
CA VAL A 96 17.69 1.07 4.02
C VAL A 96 18.21 2.31 4.74
N ASP A 97 17.34 2.99 5.46
CA ASP A 97 17.74 4.17 6.20
C ASP A 97 18.80 3.82 7.26
N GLU A 98 18.58 2.70 7.92
CA GLU A 98 19.51 2.27 8.96
C GLU A 98 20.90 1.97 8.38
N ILE A 99 20.93 1.31 7.24
CA ILE A 99 22.20 1.03 6.56
C ILE A 99 22.90 2.33 6.20
N HIS A 100 22.16 3.30 5.68
CA HIS A 100 22.75 4.58 5.32
C HIS A 100 23.29 5.32 6.53
N GLN A 101 22.59 5.24 7.65
CA GLN A 101 23.06 5.90 8.85
C GLN A 101 24.37 5.32 9.32
N ARG A 102 24.52 4.00 9.27
CA ARG A 102 25.76 3.37 9.68
C ARG A 102 26.90 3.76 8.76
N MET A 103 26.62 3.78 7.45
CA MET A 103 27.66 4.12 6.49
C MET A 103 27.93 5.61 6.48
N GLY A 104 26.86 6.38 6.45
CA GLY A 104 26.97 7.82 6.33
C GLY A 104 27.49 8.48 7.57
N GLY A 105 27.42 7.81 8.63
CA GLY A 105 28.02 8.35 9.83
C GLY A 105 29.41 8.73 9.55
N GLN A 106 29.93 8.20 8.51
CA GLN A 106 31.15 8.60 8.09
C GLN A 106 30.97 9.43 6.96
N LEU A 107 30.18 9.76 6.45
CA LEU A 107 29.83 10.48 5.67
C LEU A 107 29.63 11.34 5.35
N HIS A 108 29.37 11.38 5.05
CA HIS A 108 28.95 12.13 4.44
C HIS A 108 28.99 12.50 3.65
N VAL A 109 29.29 12.30 3.41
CA VAL A 109 29.23 12.63 2.46
C VAL A 109 29.33 12.86 1.64
N ALA A 110 29.81 12.66 1.56
CA ALA A 110 29.94 12.90 0.66
C ALA A 110 29.85 12.86 -0.28
N MET A 111 30.28 12.55 -0.36
CA MET A 111 30.29 12.64 -1.18
C MET A 111 29.87 12.65 -1.95
N PHE A 112 29.79 12.25 -2.08
CA PHE A 112 29.54 12.44 -2.66
C PHE A 112 29.11 12.78 -3.35
N ASP A 113 29.52 12.62 -3.54
CA ASP A 113 29.32 13.06 -4.00
C ASP A 113 28.87 13.08 -4.75
N LYS A 114 29.26 12.99 -4.94
CA LYS A 114 29.01 12.99 -5.50
C LYS A 114 28.33 12.53 -6.01
N THR A 115 28.32 12.04 -5.83
CA THR A 115 27.88 11.70 -6.07
C THR A 115 27.11 11.31 -6.21
N ALA A 116 27.31 11.09 -6.31
CA ALA A 116 26.82 10.86 -6.21
C ALA A 116 26.04 10.60 -6.38
N SER A 117 26.18 10.45 -6.48
CA SER A 117 25.72 10.33 -6.36
C SER A 117 24.96 9.94 -6.50
N ASN A 118 25.01 9.65 -6.60
CA ASN A 118 24.52 9.40 -6.43
C ASN A 118 23.76 9.16 -6.57
N PRO A 119 24.02 9.04 -6.55
CA PRO A 119 23.47 8.81 -6.40
C PRO A 119 22.66 8.58 -6.68
N GLN A 120 22.69 8.37 -6.86
CA GLN A 120 22.22 8.14 -6.87
C GLN A 120 21.55 7.77 -6.98
N CYS A 121 21.81 7.55 -7.06
CA CYS A 121 21.44 7.28 -6.82
C CYS A 121 20.87 7.21 -6.55
N HIS A 122 21.03 7.15 -6.55
CA HIS A 122 20.68 7.13 -5.93
C HIS A 122 19.95 6.91 -5.72
N ILE A 123 20.13 6.51 -5.76
CA ILE A 123 19.68 6.37 -5.30
C ILE A 123 19.16 6.70 -5.07
N ALA A 124 19.31 6.53 -5.11
CA ALA A 124 18.88 6.93 -4.72
C ALA A 124 18.62 7.25 -4.51
#